data_cea2a88cff4c1a78b9e2e00ffd7dceb8
#
_entry.id   cea2a88cff4c1a78b9e2e00ffd7dceb8
#
_cell.length_a   1.000
_cell.length_b   1.000
_cell.length_c   1.000
_cell.angle_alpha   90.00
_cell.angle_beta   90.00
_cell.angle_gamma   90.00
#
_symmetry.space_group_name_H-M   'P 1'
#
loop_
_entity.id
_entity.type
_entity.pdbx_description
1 polymer ?
#
loop_
_entity_poly.entity_id
_entity_poly.type
_entity_poly.pdbx_seq_one_letter_code
_entity_poly.pdbx_strand_id
1 'polypeptide(L)'
;MKQILWFRRDLRIHDNAILAHAKDEVLPIFIFDTNILSKLKKEDKRVTFIYQSVLKLKQELQSIGLDLAIFYGKPEAIFTRLKKEGFDEILCSIDHDHYAKNRDNAIEKILPLKRFNDAFLID
;
A
#
# COMPACT_ATOMS: atom_id res chain seq x y z
N MET A 1 19.18 -1.74 1.94
CA MET A 1 18.03 -0.88 2.27
C MET A 1 16.76 -1.71 2.28
N LYS A 2 15.96 -1.57 3.29
CA LYS A 2 14.68 -2.28 3.39
C LYS A 2 13.54 -1.34 2.98
N GLN A 3 12.85 -1.68 1.91
CA GLN A 3 11.77 -0.87 1.36
C GLN A 3 10.42 -1.51 1.62
N ILE A 4 9.42 -0.66 1.88
CA ILE A 4 8.02 -1.07 1.98
C ILE A 4 7.34 -0.67 0.68
N LEU A 5 6.67 -1.61 0.02
CA LEU A 5 5.87 -1.32 -1.17
C LEU A 5 4.41 -1.24 -0.73
N TRP A 6 3.91 -0.02 -0.61
CA TRP A 6 2.56 0.21 -0.11
C TRP A 6 1.56 0.26 -1.25
N PHE A 7 0.88 -0.87 -1.47
CA PHE A 7 -0.19 -0.97 -2.46
C PHE A 7 -1.46 -0.36 -1.90
N ARG A 8 -2.14 0.43 -2.72
CA ARG A 8 -3.38 1.11 -2.33
C ARG A 8 -4.47 0.85 -3.35
N ARG A 9 -4.54 1.64 -4.44
CA ARG A 9 -5.49 1.44 -5.53
C ARG A 9 -4.90 0.66 -6.68
N ASP A 10 -3.58 0.62 -6.75
CA ASP A 10 -2.78 -0.04 -7.79
C ASP A 10 -2.59 -1.53 -7.49
N LEU A 11 -3.69 -2.26 -7.37
CA LEU A 11 -3.69 -3.66 -6.92
C LEU A 11 -3.37 -4.62 -8.07
N ARG A 12 -2.18 -4.47 -8.63
CA ARG A 12 -1.69 -5.29 -9.74
C ARG A 12 -0.18 -5.33 -9.75
N ILE A 13 0.40 -6.34 -10.43
CA ILE A 13 1.85 -6.45 -10.59
C ILE A 13 2.34 -5.94 -11.95
N HIS A 14 1.47 -5.91 -12.96
CA HIS A 14 1.83 -5.42 -14.30
C HIS A 14 1.68 -3.89 -14.37
N ASP A 15 2.62 -3.26 -15.07
CA ASP A 15 2.62 -1.80 -15.26
C ASP A 15 2.45 -1.06 -13.94
N ASN A 16 3.18 -1.50 -12.92
CA ASN A 16 3.10 -0.93 -11.59
C ASN A 16 4.37 -0.14 -11.27
N ALA A 17 4.21 1.16 -11.03
CA ALA A 17 5.34 2.06 -10.82
C ALA A 17 6.17 1.70 -9.60
N ILE A 18 5.54 1.31 -8.50
CA ILE A 18 6.30 1.02 -7.27
C ILE A 18 7.10 -0.28 -7.41
N LEU A 19 6.58 -1.28 -8.11
CA LEU A 19 7.35 -2.49 -8.39
C LEU A 19 8.51 -2.20 -9.33
N ALA A 20 8.31 -1.32 -10.30
CA ALA A 20 9.36 -0.94 -11.24
C ALA A 20 10.52 -0.23 -10.55
N HIS A 21 10.27 0.49 -9.46
CA HIS A 21 11.29 1.22 -8.71
C HIS A 21 11.77 0.46 -7.47
N ALA A 22 11.26 -0.74 -7.21
CA ALA A 22 11.68 -1.55 -6.07
C ALA A 22 13.13 -2.02 -6.24
N LYS A 23 13.91 -1.92 -5.17
CA LYS A 23 15.30 -2.34 -5.12
C LYS A 23 15.52 -3.07 -3.81
N ASP A 24 16.58 -3.87 -3.71
CA ASP A 24 17.00 -4.51 -2.46
C ASP A 24 15.88 -5.35 -1.81
N GLU A 25 15.81 -5.35 -0.47
CA GLU A 25 14.79 -6.07 0.26
C GLU A 25 13.48 -5.28 0.23
N VAL A 26 12.41 -5.92 -0.19
CA VAL A 26 11.10 -5.28 -0.29
C VAL A 26 10.04 -6.07 0.47
N LEU A 27 9.15 -5.34 1.12
CA LEU A 27 7.98 -5.91 1.77
C LEU A 27 6.74 -5.28 1.15
N PRO A 28 6.04 -5.99 0.27
CA PRO A 28 4.74 -5.51 -0.22
C PRO A 28 3.71 -5.58 0.89
N ILE A 29 2.96 -4.51 1.07
CA ILE A 29 1.89 -4.46 2.08
C ILE A 29 0.62 -3.87 1.50
N PHE A 30 -0.50 -4.26 2.09
CA PHE A 30 -1.78 -3.59 1.95
C PHE A 30 -2.37 -3.35 3.34
N ILE A 31 -2.90 -2.15 3.55
CA ILE A 31 -3.53 -1.78 4.83
C ILE A 31 -5.02 -1.58 4.61
N PHE A 32 -5.82 -2.39 5.32
CA PHE A 32 -7.24 -2.09 5.48
C PHE A 32 -7.33 -0.97 6.52
N ASP A 33 -7.41 0.26 6.05
CA ASP A 33 -7.41 1.47 6.87
C ASP A 33 -8.72 1.55 7.64
N THR A 34 -8.66 1.40 8.95
CA THR A 34 -9.86 1.41 9.79
C THR A 34 -10.56 2.76 9.81
N ASN A 35 -9.86 3.84 9.50
CA ASN A 35 -10.50 5.15 9.36
C ASN A 35 -11.44 5.20 8.14
N ILE A 36 -11.13 4.41 7.11
CA ILE A 36 -11.98 4.30 5.92
C ILE A 36 -13.07 3.25 6.15
N LEU A 37 -12.67 2.06 6.65
CA LEU A 37 -13.59 0.94 6.83
C LEU A 37 -14.73 1.26 7.81
N SER A 38 -14.46 2.05 8.84
CA SER A 38 -15.47 2.43 9.82
C SER A 38 -16.61 3.25 9.22
N LYS A 39 -16.39 3.85 8.04
CA LYS A 39 -17.39 4.63 7.32
C LYS A 39 -18.22 3.78 6.36
N LEU A 40 -17.85 2.52 6.16
CA LEU A 40 -18.54 1.62 5.26
C LEU A 40 -19.37 0.62 6.07
N LYS A 41 -20.54 0.27 5.54
CA LYS A 41 -21.35 -0.78 6.15
C LYS A 41 -20.69 -2.14 5.89
N LYS A 42 -20.85 -3.08 6.82
CA LYS A 42 -20.28 -4.43 6.67
C LYS A 42 -20.70 -5.11 5.38
N GLU A 43 -21.88 -4.78 4.89
CA GLU A 43 -22.49 -5.39 3.71
C GLU A 43 -22.19 -4.64 2.43
N ASP A 44 -21.33 -3.61 2.50
CA ASP A 44 -20.97 -2.83 1.31
C ASP A 44 -20.17 -3.70 0.34
N LYS A 45 -20.67 -3.82 -0.88
CA LYS A 45 -20.02 -4.63 -1.93
C LYS A 45 -18.61 -4.18 -2.24
N ARG A 46 -18.29 -2.92 -1.99
CA ARG A 46 -16.93 -2.40 -2.20
C ARG A 46 -15.92 -3.07 -1.29
N VAL A 47 -16.31 -3.39 -0.05
CA VAL A 47 -15.43 -4.08 0.89
C VAL A 47 -15.09 -5.48 0.36
N THR A 48 -16.09 -6.22 -0.09
CA THR A 48 -15.87 -7.56 -0.67
C THR A 48 -14.98 -7.49 -1.91
N PHE A 49 -15.24 -6.52 -2.78
CA PHE A 49 -14.46 -6.34 -4.01
C PHE A 49 -12.99 -6.04 -3.68
N ILE A 50 -12.74 -5.13 -2.74
CA ILE A 50 -11.37 -4.80 -2.33
C ILE A 50 -10.68 -6.02 -1.74
N TYR A 51 -11.37 -6.76 -0.89
CA TYR A 51 -10.81 -7.96 -0.26
C TYR A 51 -10.39 -8.99 -1.31
N GLN A 52 -11.25 -9.25 -2.30
CA GLN A 52 -10.94 -10.19 -3.38
C GLN A 52 -9.77 -9.70 -4.22
N SER A 53 -9.71 -8.39 -4.50
CA SER A 53 -8.61 -7.79 -5.26
C SER A 53 -7.28 -7.91 -4.52
N VAL A 54 -7.30 -7.73 -3.21
CA VAL A 54 -6.11 -7.87 -2.36
C VAL A 54 -5.60 -9.31 -2.35
N LEU A 55 -6.51 -10.28 -2.23
CA LEU A 55 -6.13 -11.70 -2.28
C LEU A 55 -5.54 -12.08 -3.63
N LYS A 56 -6.10 -11.54 -4.71
CA LYS A 56 -5.56 -11.77 -6.06
C LYS A 56 -4.16 -11.18 -6.18
N LEU A 57 -3.96 -9.95 -5.70
CA LEU A 57 -2.63 -9.34 -5.68
C LEU A 57 -1.63 -10.19 -4.91
N LYS A 58 -2.03 -10.71 -3.75
CA LYS A 58 -1.17 -11.57 -2.94
C LYS A 58 -0.72 -12.79 -3.73
N GLN A 59 -1.65 -13.45 -4.43
CA GLN A 59 -1.32 -14.60 -5.27
C GLN A 59 -0.38 -14.24 -6.41
N GLU A 60 -0.61 -13.10 -7.05
CA GLU A 60 0.25 -12.64 -8.14
C GLU A 60 1.66 -12.32 -7.64
N LEU A 61 1.79 -11.68 -6.47
CA LEU A 61 3.09 -11.40 -5.88
C LEU A 61 3.82 -12.69 -5.51
N GLN A 62 3.10 -13.68 -4.98
CA GLN A 62 3.70 -14.98 -4.67
C GLN A 62 4.24 -15.66 -5.92
N SER A 63 3.59 -15.48 -7.06
CA SER A 63 4.03 -16.07 -8.33
C SER A 63 5.37 -15.53 -8.82
N ILE A 64 5.77 -14.35 -8.35
CA ILE A 64 7.07 -13.75 -8.70
C ILE A 64 8.06 -13.77 -7.54
N GLY A 65 7.79 -14.61 -6.53
CA GLY A 65 8.73 -14.81 -5.42
C GLY A 65 8.58 -13.81 -4.28
N LEU A 66 7.53 -13.01 -4.28
CA LEU A 66 7.23 -12.09 -3.20
C LEU A 66 5.99 -12.56 -2.43
N ASP A 67 5.56 -11.78 -1.46
CA ASP A 67 4.32 -12.04 -0.74
C ASP A 67 3.67 -10.69 -0.43
N LEU A 68 2.49 -10.70 0.15
CA LEU A 68 1.78 -9.50 0.56
C LEU A 68 1.40 -9.59 2.03
N ALA A 69 1.91 -8.67 2.82
CA ALA A 69 1.50 -8.54 4.21
C ALA A 69 0.23 -7.68 4.27
N ILE A 70 -0.81 -8.23 4.88
CA ILE A 70 -2.11 -7.55 4.97
C ILE A 70 -2.31 -7.11 6.41
N PHE A 71 -2.54 -5.82 6.59
CA PHE A 71 -2.74 -5.22 7.90
C PHE A 71 -4.13 -4.62 8.02
N TYR A 72 -4.64 -4.61 9.24
CA TYR A 72 -5.86 -3.91 9.60
C TYR A 72 -5.50 -2.90 10.68
N GLY A 73 -5.81 -1.66 10.48
CA GLY A 73 -5.53 -0.64 11.50
C GLY A 73 -5.28 0.73 10.91
N LYS A 74 -4.71 1.59 11.74
CA LYS A 74 -4.35 2.94 11.33
C LYS A 74 -2.97 2.92 10.70
N PRO A 75 -2.81 3.50 9.51
CA PRO A 75 -1.51 3.51 8.83
C PRO A 75 -0.37 4.05 9.69
N GLU A 76 -0.59 5.11 10.46
CA GLU A 76 0.45 5.70 11.30
C GLU A 76 1.01 4.69 12.30
N ALA A 77 0.13 3.91 12.93
CA ALA A 77 0.55 2.90 13.91
C ALA A 77 1.35 1.79 13.24
N ILE A 78 0.91 1.36 12.07
CA ILE A 78 1.55 0.29 11.31
C ILE A 78 2.96 0.71 10.86
N PHE A 79 3.10 1.89 10.28
CA PHE A 79 4.40 2.37 9.81
C PHE A 79 5.35 2.70 10.95
N THR A 80 4.84 3.16 12.10
CA THR A 80 5.67 3.36 13.29
C THR A 80 6.29 2.03 13.73
N ARG A 81 5.51 0.95 13.70
CA ARG A 81 6.01 -0.39 14.04
C ARG A 81 7.03 -0.87 13.02
N LEU A 82 6.75 -0.71 11.73
CA LEU A 82 7.66 -1.14 10.67
C LEU A 82 8.98 -0.38 10.72
N LYS A 83 8.94 0.91 11.07
CA LYS A 83 10.16 1.69 11.28
C LYS A 83 11.03 1.06 12.37
N LYS A 84 10.41 0.64 13.47
CA LYS A 84 11.14 -0.03 14.57
C LYS A 84 11.71 -1.37 14.14
N GLU A 85 11.10 -2.02 13.16
CA GLU A 85 11.58 -3.29 12.62
C GLU A 85 12.72 -3.11 11.61
N GLY A 86 13.13 -1.88 11.33
CA GLY A 86 14.30 -1.60 10.51
C GLY A 86 14.02 -1.25 9.06
N PHE A 87 12.78 -0.93 8.70
CA PHE A 87 12.47 -0.47 7.37
C PHE A 87 12.90 0.98 7.18
N ASP A 88 13.39 1.30 5.98
CA ASP A 88 14.05 2.58 5.71
C ASP A 88 13.18 3.56 4.95
N GLU A 89 12.34 3.07 4.07
CA GLU A 89 11.51 3.95 3.24
C GLU A 89 10.26 3.24 2.72
N ILE A 90 9.30 4.04 2.26
CA ILE A 90 8.05 3.56 1.70
C ILE A 90 7.95 4.03 0.25
N LEU A 91 7.55 3.13 -0.64
CA LEU A 91 7.21 3.45 -2.03
C LEU A 91 5.71 3.29 -2.19
N CYS A 92 5.06 4.28 -2.78
CA CYS A 92 3.63 4.22 -3.08
C CYS A 92 3.31 5.04 -4.34
N SER A 93 2.15 4.77 -4.91
CA SER A 93 1.62 5.58 -6.01
C SER A 93 0.96 6.83 -5.46
N ILE A 94 1.02 7.93 -6.23
CA ILE A 94 0.36 9.17 -5.83
C ILE A 94 -1.14 8.94 -5.79
N ASP A 95 -1.77 9.35 -4.69
CA ASP A 95 -3.21 9.35 -4.55
C ASP A 95 -3.68 10.79 -4.44
N HIS A 96 -4.59 11.19 -5.31
CA HIS A 96 -5.07 12.56 -5.40
C HIS A 96 -6.26 12.87 -4.49
N ASP A 97 -6.78 11.88 -3.80
CA ASP A 97 -7.84 12.07 -2.83
C ASP A 97 -7.36 12.93 -1.67
N HIS A 98 -8.22 13.85 -1.21
CA HIS A 98 -7.86 14.80 -0.15
C HIS A 98 -7.48 14.10 1.16
N TYR A 99 -8.26 13.09 1.56
CA TYR A 99 -7.94 12.30 2.73
C TYR A 99 -6.59 11.60 2.59
N ALA A 100 -6.34 11.03 1.41
CA ALA A 100 -5.09 10.30 1.15
C ALA A 100 -3.89 11.23 1.21
N LYS A 101 -4.02 12.46 0.71
CA LYS A 101 -2.92 13.43 0.80
C LYS A 101 -2.57 13.77 2.24
N ASN A 102 -3.58 13.99 3.09
CA ASN A 102 -3.35 14.27 4.50
C ASN A 102 -2.73 13.08 5.22
N ARG A 103 -3.22 11.87 4.92
CA ARG A 103 -2.67 10.63 5.46
C ARG A 103 -1.21 10.48 5.04
N ASP A 104 -0.91 10.66 3.76
CA ASP A 104 0.45 10.50 3.23
C ASP A 104 1.41 11.50 3.85
N ASN A 105 0.97 12.73 4.08
CA ASN A 105 1.79 13.73 4.74
C ASN A 105 2.10 13.34 6.19
N ALA A 106 1.16 12.75 6.89
CA ALA A 106 1.38 12.25 8.25
C ALA A 106 2.35 11.07 8.25
N ILE A 107 2.23 10.17 7.30
CA ILE A 107 3.12 9.01 7.18
C ILE A 107 4.55 9.44 6.88
N GLU A 108 4.73 10.45 6.03
CA GLU A 108 6.04 10.95 5.65
C GLU A 108 6.84 11.46 6.85
N LYS A 109 6.17 11.89 7.90
CA LYS A 109 6.82 12.30 9.15
C LYS A 109 7.37 11.11 9.94
N ILE A 110 6.90 9.91 9.65
CA ILE A 110 7.34 8.68 10.32
C ILE A 110 8.47 8.02 9.55
N LEU A 111 8.29 7.82 8.24
CA LEU A 111 9.26 7.22 7.33
C LEU A 111 9.30 8.01 6.03
N PRO A 112 10.47 8.12 5.38
CA PRO A 112 10.53 8.70 4.05
C PRO A 112 9.54 8.00 3.12
N LEU A 113 8.75 8.81 2.42
CA LEU A 113 7.71 8.32 1.53
C LEU A 113 8.03 8.81 0.11
N LYS A 114 8.31 7.85 -0.77
CA LYS A 114 8.53 8.13 -2.20
C LYS A 114 7.26 7.87 -2.96
N ARG A 115 6.75 8.90 -3.62
CA ARG A 115 5.50 8.84 -4.37
C ARG A 115 5.80 8.81 -5.85
N PHE A 116 5.20 7.87 -6.55
CA PHE A 116 5.39 7.70 -7.99
C PHE A 116 4.06 7.93 -8.70
N ASN A 117 4.12 8.66 -9.80
CA ASN A 117 2.95 8.80 -10.65
C ASN A 117 2.78 7.52 -11.46
N ASP A 118 1.66 6.85 -11.29
CA ASP A 118 1.38 5.62 -12.03
C ASP A 118 0.82 6.00 -13.40
N ALA A 119 1.74 6.41 -14.29
CA ALA A 119 1.41 6.91 -15.62
C ALA A 119 0.71 5.86 -16.49
N PHE A 120 0.85 4.59 -16.13
CA PHE A 120 0.22 3.49 -16.88
C PHE A 120 -1.30 3.48 -16.73
N LEU A 121 -1.83 4.27 -15.81
CA LEU A 121 -3.27 4.37 -15.58
C LEU A 121 -3.91 5.53 -16.36
N ILE A 122 -3.14 6.28 -17.08
CA ILE A 122 -3.68 7.39 -17.86
C ILE A 122 -4.31 6.85 -19.13
N ASP A 123 -5.56 7.07 -19.25
CA ASP A 123 -6.31 6.68 -20.44
C ASP A 123 -6.28 7.80 -21.48
#